data_878dbc0568d6a0effae5101cfb31f6b7
#
_entry.id   878dbc0568d6a0effae5101cfb31f6b7
#
_cell.length_a   1.000
_cell.length_b   1.000
_cell.length_c   1.000
_cell.angle_alpha   90.00
_cell.angle_beta   90.00
_cell.angle_gamma   90.00
#
_symmetry.space_group_name_H-M   'P 1'
#
loop_
_entity.id
_entity.type
_entity.pdbx_description
1 polymer ?
#
loop_
_entity_poly.entity_id
_entity_poly.type
_entity_poly.pdbx_seq_one_letter_code
_entity_poly.pdbx_strand_id
1 'polypeptide(L)'
;SLWSAGRMDLLEKPHLAWHLSGGTTELLLVEPEGRNVKCTRIGGTTDISAGQLIDRTGQLLELPFPSGKHLDSLSREATGKDVFRVKCRNCEFSLSGVQNKVQQFHAASADPAETAAYALRCVAGAVYQATVQALEAYPGLSVVFSGGVASNSMLRELTATLHPVFAQPQFSTDNAMGVAVLTKRLTEE
;
A
#
# COMPACT_ATOMS: atom_id res chain seq x y z
N SER A 1 -8.11 3.00 10.02
CA SER A 1 -6.91 3.86 9.78
C SER A 1 -7.11 5.27 10.35
N LEU A 2 -8.16 5.99 9.96
CA LEU A 2 -8.38 7.39 10.36
C LEU A 2 -8.48 7.57 11.89
N TRP A 3 -9.21 6.69 12.58
CA TRP A 3 -9.33 6.71 14.04
C TRP A 3 -7.96 6.59 14.72
N SER A 4 -7.16 5.60 14.35
CA SER A 4 -5.83 5.38 14.94
C SER A 4 -4.81 6.47 14.62
N ALA A 5 -5.02 7.20 13.53
CA ALA A 5 -4.21 8.34 13.12
C ALA A 5 -4.68 9.68 13.73
N GLY A 6 -5.80 9.70 14.46
CA GLY A 6 -6.40 10.94 14.98
C GLY A 6 -6.96 11.86 13.89
N ARG A 7 -7.29 11.32 12.72
CA ARG A 7 -7.74 12.07 11.54
C ARG A 7 -9.19 11.78 11.17
N MET A 8 -10.05 11.72 12.16
CA MET A 8 -11.51 11.55 11.96
C MET A 8 -12.14 12.71 11.17
N ASP A 9 -11.49 13.87 11.14
CA ASP A 9 -11.88 15.03 10.33
C ASP A 9 -11.99 14.69 8.83
N LEU A 10 -11.24 13.69 8.36
CA LEU A 10 -11.27 13.25 6.96
C LEU A 10 -12.55 12.49 6.58
N LEU A 11 -13.34 12.01 7.54
CA LEU A 11 -14.67 11.45 7.24
C LEU A 11 -15.67 12.50 6.74
N GLU A 12 -15.40 13.78 7.03
CA GLU A 12 -16.24 14.92 6.61
C GLU A 12 -15.72 15.61 5.33
N LYS A 13 -14.66 15.07 4.72
CA LYS A 13 -14.00 15.68 3.56
C LYS A 13 -13.61 14.63 2.55
N PRO A 14 -13.66 14.94 1.24
CA PRO A 14 -13.10 14.06 0.23
C PRO A 14 -11.62 13.79 0.50
N HIS A 15 -11.20 12.55 0.32
CA HIS A 15 -9.81 12.16 0.45
C HIS A 15 -9.50 10.92 -0.39
N LEU A 16 -8.24 10.67 -0.65
CA LEU A 16 -7.76 9.46 -1.31
C LEU A 16 -7.42 8.40 -0.25
N ALA A 17 -7.77 7.15 -0.50
CA ALA A 17 -7.46 6.06 0.41
C ALA A 17 -6.87 4.86 -0.34
N TRP A 18 -5.68 4.44 0.06
CA TRP A 18 -5.11 3.16 -0.33
C TRP A 18 -5.57 2.06 0.62
N HIS A 19 -6.05 0.97 0.04
CA HIS A 19 -6.19 -0.31 0.73
C HIS A 19 -5.16 -1.30 0.21
N LEU A 20 -4.11 -1.54 1.00
CA LEU A 20 -2.95 -2.35 0.64
C LEU A 20 -2.86 -3.56 1.58
N SER A 21 -3.43 -4.69 1.15
CA SER A 21 -3.51 -5.93 1.94
C SER A 21 -2.91 -7.12 1.20
N GLY A 22 -3.00 -8.31 1.82
CA GLY A 22 -2.63 -9.58 1.19
C GLY A 22 -3.42 -9.86 -0.10
N GLY A 23 -4.71 -9.48 -0.14
CA GLY A 23 -5.59 -9.75 -1.28
C GLY A 23 -5.92 -8.53 -2.14
N THR A 24 -5.68 -7.32 -1.64
CA THR A 24 -6.19 -6.08 -2.27
C THR A 24 -5.09 -5.04 -2.42
N THR A 25 -5.10 -4.35 -3.55
CA THR A 25 -4.25 -3.18 -3.82
C THR A 25 -5.06 -2.19 -4.64
N GLU A 26 -5.82 -1.35 -3.95
CA GLU A 26 -6.78 -0.43 -4.54
C GLU A 26 -6.59 0.99 -4.03
N LEU A 27 -6.74 1.95 -4.94
CA LEU A 27 -6.81 3.36 -4.66
C LEU A 27 -8.26 3.82 -4.81
N LEU A 28 -8.79 4.42 -3.76
CA LEU A 28 -10.17 4.84 -3.65
C LEU A 28 -10.24 6.37 -3.52
N LEU A 29 -11.22 6.96 -4.18
CA LEU A 29 -11.75 8.27 -3.82
C LEU A 29 -12.84 8.03 -2.78
N VAL A 30 -12.69 8.63 -1.60
CA VAL A 30 -13.64 8.56 -0.49
C VAL A 30 -14.30 9.92 -0.34
N GLU A 31 -15.63 9.95 -0.42
CA GLU A 31 -16.44 11.16 -0.35
C GLU A 31 -17.47 11.03 0.79
N PRO A 32 -17.72 12.09 1.57
CA PRO A 32 -18.79 12.08 2.57
C PRO A 32 -20.16 11.86 1.90
N GLU A 33 -20.98 11.00 2.51
CA GLU A 33 -22.34 10.72 2.08
C GLU A 33 -23.27 10.68 3.30
N GLY A 34 -23.74 11.83 3.74
CA GLY A 34 -24.46 11.98 5.00
C GLY A 34 -23.59 11.55 6.18
N ARG A 35 -24.08 10.60 7.00
CA ARG A 35 -23.31 9.99 8.11
C ARG A 35 -22.35 8.87 7.66
N ASN A 36 -22.38 8.51 6.39
CA ASN A 36 -21.57 7.46 5.78
C ASN A 36 -20.52 8.06 4.84
N VAL A 37 -19.83 7.20 4.13
CA VAL A 37 -18.89 7.56 3.06
C VAL A 37 -19.17 6.73 1.82
N LYS A 38 -19.03 7.36 0.66
CA LYS A 38 -19.02 6.70 -0.63
C LYS A 38 -17.59 6.45 -1.05
N CYS A 39 -17.27 5.21 -1.43
CA CYS A 39 -15.95 4.82 -1.91
C CYS A 39 -16.03 4.46 -3.40
N THR A 40 -15.25 5.15 -4.22
CA THR A 40 -15.13 4.88 -5.66
C THR A 40 -13.72 4.43 -5.96
N ARG A 41 -13.54 3.24 -6.56
CA ARG A 41 -12.21 2.79 -7.01
C ARG A 41 -11.77 3.64 -8.20
N ILE A 42 -10.60 4.26 -8.07
CA ILE A 42 -10.01 5.13 -9.10
C ILE A 42 -8.66 4.62 -9.60
N GLY A 43 -8.12 3.56 -9.02
CA GLY A 43 -6.83 3.00 -9.41
C GLY A 43 -6.44 1.76 -8.62
N GLY A 44 -5.19 1.34 -8.78
CA GLY A 44 -4.61 0.18 -8.10
C GLY A 44 -4.03 -0.84 -9.05
N THR A 45 -3.85 -2.07 -8.58
CA THR A 45 -3.35 -3.14 -9.45
C THR A 45 -4.45 -3.69 -10.37
N THR A 46 -4.03 -4.09 -11.57
CA THR A 46 -4.91 -4.75 -12.57
C THR A 46 -4.84 -6.28 -12.49
N ASP A 47 -3.96 -6.83 -11.64
CA ASP A 47 -3.74 -8.28 -11.53
C ASP A 47 -3.46 -8.70 -10.09
N ILE A 48 -2.26 -9.16 -9.75
CA ILE A 48 -1.94 -9.62 -8.40
C ILE A 48 -1.81 -8.43 -7.42
N SER A 49 -2.19 -8.65 -6.17
CA SER A 49 -2.02 -7.64 -5.13
C SER A 49 -0.56 -7.47 -4.73
N ALA A 50 -0.24 -6.31 -4.12
CA ALA A 50 1.07 -6.04 -3.54
C ALA A 50 1.44 -7.07 -2.46
N GLY A 51 0.47 -7.46 -1.62
CA GLY A 51 0.68 -8.50 -0.61
C GLY A 51 0.99 -9.85 -1.22
N GLN A 52 0.30 -10.24 -2.30
CA GLN A 52 0.62 -11.48 -3.02
C GLN A 52 2.03 -11.48 -3.61
N LEU A 53 2.47 -10.36 -4.20
CA LEU A 53 3.84 -10.24 -4.70
C LEU A 53 4.86 -10.36 -3.56
N ILE A 54 4.61 -9.70 -2.43
CA ILE A 54 5.45 -9.77 -1.23
C ILE A 54 5.54 -11.21 -0.71
N ASP A 55 4.40 -11.90 -0.57
CA ASP A 55 4.37 -13.26 -0.04
C ASP A 55 5.03 -14.26 -1.00
N ARG A 56 4.84 -14.10 -2.31
CA ARG A 56 5.53 -14.93 -3.33
C ARG A 56 7.04 -14.67 -3.37
N THR A 57 7.47 -13.43 -3.13
CA THR A 57 8.90 -13.11 -2.96
C THR A 57 9.43 -13.75 -1.69
N GLY A 58 8.68 -13.70 -0.59
CA GLY A 58 9.03 -14.38 0.64
C GLY A 58 9.17 -15.89 0.46
N GLN A 59 8.23 -16.51 -0.26
CA GLN A 59 8.31 -17.94 -0.59
C GLN A 59 9.57 -18.26 -1.44
N LEU A 60 9.93 -17.42 -2.40
CA LEU A 60 11.17 -17.55 -3.19
C LEU A 60 12.41 -17.51 -2.30
N LEU A 61 12.37 -16.73 -1.23
CA LEU A 61 13.47 -16.54 -0.26
C LEU A 61 13.34 -17.45 0.97
N GLU A 62 12.43 -18.43 0.96
CA GLU A 62 12.16 -19.37 2.06
C GLU A 62 11.80 -18.70 3.39
N LEU A 63 11.19 -17.50 3.33
CA LEU A 63 10.74 -16.76 4.51
C LEU A 63 9.37 -17.25 5.01
N PRO A 64 9.10 -17.12 6.33
CA PRO A 64 7.80 -17.49 6.89
C PRO A 64 6.64 -16.68 6.31
N PHE A 65 5.46 -17.31 6.21
CA PHE A 65 4.22 -16.64 5.84
C PHE A 65 3.47 -16.12 7.09
N PRO A 66 2.86 -14.91 7.06
CA PRO A 66 2.93 -13.91 6.00
C PRO A 66 4.30 -13.20 5.96
N SER A 67 4.84 -13.05 4.75
CA SER A 67 6.25 -12.69 4.57
C SER A 67 6.56 -11.20 4.72
N GLY A 68 5.55 -10.33 4.77
CA GLY A 68 5.72 -8.87 4.70
C GLY A 68 6.72 -8.30 5.69
N LYS A 69 6.60 -8.69 6.98
CA LYS A 69 7.51 -8.24 8.05
C LYS A 69 8.94 -8.77 7.87
N HIS A 70 9.06 -10.02 7.47
CA HIS A 70 10.36 -10.68 7.27
C HIS A 70 11.08 -10.06 6.08
N LEU A 71 10.35 -9.83 4.97
CA LEU A 71 10.88 -9.20 3.77
C LEU A 71 11.31 -7.76 4.05
N ASP A 72 10.52 -6.99 4.80
CA ASP A 72 10.85 -5.62 5.19
C ASP A 72 12.13 -5.57 6.05
N SER A 73 12.27 -6.50 7.00
CA SER A 73 13.48 -6.59 7.83
C SER A 73 14.71 -6.94 6.99
N LEU A 74 14.61 -7.97 6.15
CA LEU A 74 15.71 -8.44 5.31
C LEU A 74 16.17 -7.35 4.31
N SER A 75 15.23 -6.61 3.74
CA SER A 75 15.51 -5.55 2.77
C SER A 75 16.38 -4.42 3.31
N ARG A 76 16.48 -4.25 4.64
CA ARG A 76 17.32 -3.22 5.28
C ARG A 76 18.81 -3.54 5.21
N GLU A 77 19.18 -4.78 4.93
CA GLU A 77 20.56 -5.21 4.77
C GLU A 77 21.07 -4.94 3.35
N ALA A 78 20.16 -4.62 2.41
CA ALA A 78 20.51 -4.32 1.03
C ALA A 78 21.22 -2.97 0.90
N THR A 79 22.24 -2.93 0.06
CA THR A 79 23.04 -1.73 -0.24
C THR A 79 22.79 -1.18 -1.65
N GLY A 80 22.30 -2.03 -2.56
CA GLY A 80 21.98 -1.69 -3.93
C GLY A 80 20.75 -0.80 -4.04
N LYS A 81 20.55 -0.23 -5.23
CA LYS A 81 19.42 0.67 -5.54
C LYS A 81 18.60 0.17 -6.74
N ASP A 82 18.81 -1.06 -7.15
CA ASP A 82 18.13 -1.63 -8.31
C ASP A 82 16.63 -1.65 -8.10
N VAL A 83 15.91 -1.31 -9.16
CA VAL A 83 14.45 -1.28 -9.19
C VAL A 83 13.94 -1.43 -10.63
N PHE A 84 12.89 -2.18 -10.81
CA PHE A 84 12.14 -2.16 -12.06
C PHE A 84 11.05 -1.08 -11.98
N ARG A 85 11.11 -0.10 -12.88
CA ARG A 85 10.09 0.94 -12.93
C ARG A 85 8.81 0.39 -13.53
N VAL A 86 7.82 0.17 -12.67
CA VAL A 86 6.48 -0.29 -13.05
C VAL A 86 5.78 0.82 -13.83
N LYS A 87 5.20 0.50 -14.99
CA LYS A 87 4.39 1.47 -15.74
C LYS A 87 3.06 1.67 -15.03
N CYS A 88 2.74 2.92 -14.73
CA CYS A 88 1.45 3.34 -14.18
C CYS A 88 0.72 4.22 -15.18
N ARG A 89 -0.55 3.92 -15.46
CA ARG A 89 -1.41 4.70 -16.36
C ARG A 89 -2.80 4.81 -15.76
N ASN A 90 -3.32 6.03 -15.68
CA ASN A 90 -4.63 6.30 -15.06
C ASN A 90 -4.74 5.71 -13.65
N CYS A 91 -3.71 5.88 -12.83
CA CYS A 91 -3.57 5.31 -11.48
C CYS A 91 -3.59 3.77 -11.42
N GLU A 92 -3.49 3.07 -12.55
CA GLU A 92 -3.48 1.60 -12.62
C GLU A 92 -2.11 1.07 -13.05
N PHE A 93 -1.75 -0.10 -12.51
CA PHE A 93 -0.49 -0.78 -12.79
C PHE A 93 -0.62 -2.30 -12.65
N SER A 94 0.32 -3.05 -13.26
CA SER A 94 0.39 -4.52 -13.18
C SER A 94 1.59 -4.92 -12.33
N LEU A 95 1.41 -5.88 -11.43
CA LEU A 95 2.46 -6.45 -10.59
C LEU A 95 2.87 -7.87 -11.01
N SER A 96 2.10 -8.58 -11.84
CA SER A 96 2.48 -9.91 -12.32
C SER A 96 3.80 -9.90 -13.09
N GLY A 97 4.02 -8.87 -13.91
CA GLY A 97 5.29 -8.66 -14.59
C GLY A 97 6.46 -8.41 -13.65
N VAL A 98 6.21 -7.76 -12.51
CA VAL A 98 7.22 -7.52 -11.46
C VAL A 98 7.65 -8.84 -10.82
N GLN A 99 6.73 -9.77 -10.59
CA GLN A 99 7.06 -11.09 -10.05
C GLN A 99 8.14 -11.80 -10.90
N ASN A 100 7.97 -11.81 -12.22
CA ASN A 100 8.96 -12.38 -13.12
C ASN A 100 10.31 -11.64 -13.04
N LYS A 101 10.30 -10.33 -12.89
CA LYS A 101 11.52 -9.53 -12.72
C LYS A 101 12.23 -9.82 -11.40
N VAL A 102 11.49 -10.02 -10.32
CA VAL A 102 12.04 -10.43 -9.02
C VAL A 102 12.73 -11.78 -9.11
N GLN A 103 12.10 -12.78 -9.79
CA GLN A 103 12.69 -14.10 -9.99
C GLN A 103 13.98 -14.01 -10.82
N GLN A 104 13.97 -13.25 -11.91
CA GLN A 104 15.15 -13.03 -12.75
C GLN A 104 16.28 -12.34 -11.98
N PHE A 105 15.93 -11.32 -11.17
CA PHE A 105 16.89 -10.59 -10.34
C PHE A 105 17.51 -11.52 -9.29
N HIS A 106 16.71 -12.31 -8.60
CA HIS A 106 17.19 -13.29 -7.62
C HIS A 106 18.13 -14.32 -8.24
N ALA A 107 17.79 -14.85 -9.41
CA ALA A 107 18.63 -15.81 -10.13
C ALA A 107 20.00 -15.22 -10.55
N ALA A 108 20.04 -13.91 -10.80
CA ALA A 108 21.28 -13.22 -11.20
C ALA A 108 22.12 -12.74 -10.02
N SER A 109 21.51 -12.23 -8.96
CA SER A 109 22.21 -11.66 -7.80
C SER A 109 22.53 -12.71 -6.74
N ALA A 110 21.70 -13.75 -6.60
CA ALA A 110 21.75 -14.76 -5.53
C ALA A 110 21.79 -14.16 -4.10
N ASP A 111 21.42 -12.87 -3.96
CA ASP A 111 21.40 -12.14 -2.68
C ASP A 111 19.96 -11.95 -2.22
N PRO A 112 19.56 -12.60 -1.09
CA PRO A 112 18.21 -12.48 -0.56
C PRO A 112 17.83 -11.07 -0.12
N ALA A 113 18.75 -10.30 0.46
CA ALA A 113 18.48 -8.94 0.93
C ALA A 113 18.25 -7.98 -0.24
N GLU A 114 19.09 -8.06 -1.27
CA GLU A 114 18.91 -7.28 -2.49
C GLU A 114 17.62 -7.66 -3.23
N THR A 115 17.26 -8.95 -3.28
CA THR A 115 16.01 -9.43 -3.87
C THR A 115 14.79 -8.89 -3.12
N ALA A 116 14.82 -8.94 -1.79
CA ALA A 116 13.77 -8.38 -0.94
C ALA A 116 13.58 -6.88 -1.19
N ALA A 117 14.69 -6.13 -1.17
CA ALA A 117 14.68 -4.70 -1.41
C ALA A 117 14.20 -4.35 -2.83
N TYR A 118 14.62 -5.10 -3.84
CA TYR A 118 14.18 -4.92 -5.23
C TYR A 118 12.66 -5.05 -5.36
N ALA A 119 12.08 -6.13 -4.79
CA ALA A 119 10.64 -6.35 -4.83
C ALA A 119 9.86 -5.22 -4.13
N LEU A 120 10.30 -4.83 -2.93
CA LEU A 120 9.64 -3.77 -2.16
C LEU A 120 9.76 -2.40 -2.83
N ARG A 121 10.89 -2.07 -3.45
CA ARG A 121 11.07 -0.84 -4.24
C ARG A 121 10.13 -0.80 -5.44
N CYS A 122 9.93 -1.93 -6.12
CA CYS A 122 9.00 -2.00 -7.25
C CYS A 122 7.56 -1.73 -6.81
N VAL A 123 7.11 -2.34 -5.70
CA VAL A 123 5.77 -2.10 -5.12
C VAL A 123 5.62 -0.65 -4.69
N ALA A 124 6.57 -0.14 -3.88
CA ALA A 124 6.52 1.22 -3.38
C ALA A 124 6.52 2.25 -4.52
N GLY A 125 7.33 2.03 -5.55
CA GLY A 125 7.40 2.90 -6.73
C GLY A 125 6.10 2.91 -7.53
N ALA A 126 5.43 1.76 -7.70
CA ALA A 126 4.14 1.68 -8.38
C ALA A 126 3.05 2.44 -7.62
N VAL A 127 2.96 2.22 -6.31
CA VAL A 127 2.01 2.91 -5.42
C VAL A 127 2.27 4.41 -5.41
N TYR A 128 3.54 4.83 -5.31
CA TYR A 128 3.92 6.25 -5.37
C TYR A 128 3.48 6.91 -6.68
N GLN A 129 3.79 6.30 -7.83
CA GLN A 129 3.40 6.85 -9.14
C GLN A 129 1.88 6.98 -9.29
N ALA A 130 1.13 5.95 -8.89
CA ALA A 130 -0.33 6.00 -8.92
C ALA A 130 -0.89 7.09 -7.99
N THR A 131 -0.26 7.29 -6.82
CA THR A 131 -0.65 8.34 -5.89
C THR A 131 -0.41 9.74 -6.48
N VAL A 132 0.74 9.95 -7.11
CA VAL A 132 1.05 11.23 -7.78
C VAL A 132 0.04 11.54 -8.87
N GLN A 133 -0.27 10.56 -9.75
CA GLN A 133 -1.29 10.74 -10.79
C GLN A 133 -2.68 11.05 -10.21
N ALA A 134 -3.04 10.41 -9.10
CA ALA A 134 -4.31 10.69 -8.44
C ALA A 134 -4.34 12.10 -7.81
N LEU A 135 -3.24 12.56 -7.21
CA LEU A 135 -3.14 13.91 -6.67
C LEU A 135 -3.13 14.99 -7.77
N GLU A 136 -2.64 14.68 -8.97
CA GLU A 136 -2.76 15.55 -10.14
C GLU A 136 -4.23 15.66 -10.60
N ALA A 137 -4.98 14.54 -10.57
CA ALA A 137 -6.39 14.50 -10.93
C ALA A 137 -7.32 15.08 -9.84
N TYR A 138 -6.92 14.97 -8.56
CA TYR A 138 -7.66 15.40 -7.38
C TYR A 138 -6.76 16.27 -6.47
N PRO A 139 -6.43 17.51 -6.89
CA PRO A 139 -5.47 18.34 -6.19
C PRO A 139 -5.96 18.74 -4.79
N GLY A 140 -5.05 18.77 -3.84
CA GLY A 140 -5.30 19.19 -2.47
C GLY A 140 -5.95 18.14 -1.56
N LEU A 141 -6.26 16.93 -2.08
CA LEU A 141 -6.78 15.86 -1.23
C LEU A 141 -5.68 15.23 -0.36
N SER A 142 -6.06 14.88 0.87
CA SER A 142 -5.21 14.07 1.74
C SER A 142 -5.17 12.62 1.24
N VAL A 143 -4.05 11.94 1.46
CA VAL A 143 -3.89 10.51 1.13
C VAL A 143 -3.79 9.70 2.41
N VAL A 144 -4.62 8.67 2.53
CA VAL A 144 -4.66 7.75 3.67
C VAL A 144 -4.19 6.37 3.21
N PHE A 145 -3.32 5.74 3.98
CA PHE A 145 -2.85 4.39 3.73
C PHE A 145 -3.36 3.40 4.78
N SER A 146 -3.94 2.30 4.33
CA SER A 146 -4.49 1.22 5.16
C SER A 146 -4.05 -0.17 4.65
N GLY A 147 -4.20 -1.18 5.53
CA GLY A 147 -3.82 -2.56 5.25
C GLY A 147 -2.38 -2.89 5.67
N GLY A 148 -2.08 -4.19 5.78
CA GLY A 148 -0.81 -4.66 6.31
C GLY A 148 0.42 -4.22 5.49
N VAL A 149 0.29 -4.14 4.16
CA VAL A 149 1.37 -3.68 3.27
C VAL A 149 1.71 -2.21 3.50
N ALA A 150 0.76 -1.38 3.96
CA ALA A 150 1.01 0.01 4.31
C ALA A 150 1.98 0.20 5.50
N SER A 151 2.29 -0.88 6.23
CA SER A 151 3.30 -0.85 7.30
C SER A 151 4.73 -0.96 6.78
N ASN A 152 4.92 -1.27 5.49
CA ASN A 152 6.24 -1.44 4.88
C ASN A 152 7.08 -0.15 4.97
N SER A 153 8.34 -0.28 5.40
CA SER A 153 9.22 0.87 5.66
C SER A 153 9.59 1.62 4.38
N MET A 154 9.91 0.92 3.28
CA MET A 154 10.26 1.56 2.00
C MET A 154 9.09 2.32 1.39
N LEU A 155 7.87 1.77 1.50
CA LEU A 155 6.67 2.47 1.05
C LEU A 155 6.45 3.76 1.83
N ARG A 156 6.59 3.71 3.16
CA ARG A 156 6.45 4.88 4.03
C ARG A 156 7.50 5.95 3.73
N GLU A 157 8.74 5.54 3.55
CA GLU A 157 9.85 6.44 3.22
C GLU A 157 9.62 7.11 1.85
N LEU A 158 9.31 6.33 0.81
CA LEU A 158 9.12 6.86 -0.53
C LEU A 158 7.93 7.82 -0.62
N THR A 159 6.83 7.53 0.10
CA THR A 159 5.62 8.36 0.07
C THR A 159 5.65 9.53 1.05
N ALA A 160 6.66 9.64 1.91
CA ALA A 160 6.74 10.68 2.96
C ALA A 160 6.59 12.11 2.43
N THR A 161 7.11 12.39 1.24
CA THR A 161 7.01 13.69 0.57
C THR A 161 5.58 14.09 0.19
N LEU A 162 4.65 13.14 0.16
CA LEU A 162 3.23 13.36 -0.12
C LEU A 162 2.42 13.66 1.16
N HIS A 163 3.09 13.71 2.32
CA HIS A 163 2.49 13.93 3.63
C HIS A 163 1.27 13.03 3.92
N PRO A 164 1.40 11.70 3.72
CA PRO A 164 0.27 10.79 3.86
C PRO A 164 -0.11 10.55 5.32
N VAL A 165 -1.35 10.12 5.51
CA VAL A 165 -1.87 9.63 6.79
C VAL A 165 -1.76 8.11 6.82
N PHE A 166 -1.01 7.56 7.77
CA PHE A 166 -0.92 6.12 7.99
C PHE A 166 -1.68 5.70 9.24
N ALA A 167 -2.34 4.54 9.17
CA ALA A 167 -2.78 3.86 10.38
C ALA A 167 -1.57 3.51 11.27
N GLN A 168 -1.79 3.49 12.60
CA GLN A 168 -0.80 2.86 13.46
C GLN A 168 -0.68 1.38 13.10
N PRO A 169 0.55 0.79 13.08
CA PRO A 169 0.78 -0.58 12.57
C PRO A 169 -0.11 -1.64 13.20
N GLN A 170 -0.38 -1.56 14.49
CA GLN A 170 -1.23 -2.47 15.24
C GLN A 170 -2.70 -2.45 14.81
N PHE A 171 -3.16 -1.37 14.18
CA PHE A 171 -4.54 -1.21 13.69
C PHE A 171 -4.64 -1.29 12.16
N SER A 172 -3.53 -1.53 11.46
CA SER A 172 -3.52 -1.57 9.99
C SER A 172 -4.24 -2.78 9.40
N THR A 173 -4.35 -3.87 10.16
CA THR A 173 -4.99 -5.12 9.75
C THR A 173 -6.35 -5.34 10.40
N ASP A 174 -6.72 -4.54 11.40
CA ASP A 174 -7.96 -4.69 12.16
C ASP A 174 -9.10 -3.89 11.50
N ASN A 175 -10.11 -4.61 11.00
CA ASN A 175 -11.32 -4.01 10.43
C ASN A 175 -12.46 -3.89 11.48
N ALA A 176 -12.41 -4.62 12.58
CA ALA A 176 -13.47 -4.60 13.60
C ALA A 176 -13.63 -3.20 14.23
N MET A 177 -12.51 -2.53 14.52
CA MET A 177 -12.51 -1.15 15.00
C MET A 177 -13.13 -0.18 13.97
N GLY A 178 -12.86 -0.36 12.67
CA GLY A 178 -13.44 0.46 11.61
C GLY A 178 -14.96 0.32 11.55
N VAL A 179 -15.47 -0.91 11.65
CA VAL A 179 -16.91 -1.20 11.71
C VAL A 179 -17.53 -0.57 12.96
N ALA A 180 -16.92 -0.74 14.13
CA ALA A 180 -17.42 -0.16 15.39
C ALA A 180 -17.54 1.39 15.33
N VAL A 181 -16.52 2.06 14.78
CA VAL A 181 -16.51 3.52 14.58
C VAL A 181 -17.64 3.96 13.65
N LEU A 182 -17.84 3.27 12.52
CA LEU A 182 -18.92 3.60 11.57
C LEU A 182 -20.30 3.32 12.19
N THR A 183 -20.47 2.21 12.90
CA THR A 183 -21.72 1.88 13.58
C THR A 183 -22.07 2.95 14.61
N LYS A 184 -21.12 3.33 15.48
CA LYS A 184 -21.32 4.39 16.45
C LYS A 184 -21.79 5.69 15.77
N ARG A 185 -21.13 6.09 14.69
CA ARG A 185 -21.46 7.29 13.92
C ARG A 185 -22.86 7.26 13.28
N LEU A 186 -23.33 6.06 12.90
CA LEU A 186 -24.67 5.88 12.33
C LEU A 186 -25.78 5.87 13.40
N THR A 187 -25.46 5.50 14.66
CA THR A 187 -26.42 5.33 15.76
C THR A 187 -26.48 6.51 16.73
N GLU A 188 -25.47 7.38 16.77
CA GLU A 188 -25.52 8.62 17.57
C GLU A 188 -26.43 9.64 16.88
N GLU A 189 -27.48 10.11 17.58
CA GLU A 189 -28.39 11.19 17.20
C GLU A 189 -27.72 12.58 17.25
#